data_5deea84a2d90c1bdf0fd29a3ffc57468
#
_entry.id   5deea84a2d90c1bdf0fd29a3ffc57468
#
_cell.length_a   1.000
_cell.length_b   1.000
_cell.length_c   1.000
_cell.angle_alpha   90.00
_cell.angle_beta   90.00
_cell.angle_gamma   90.00
#
_symmetry.space_group_name_H-M   'P 1'
#
loop_
_entity.id
_entity.type
_entity.pdbx_description
1 polymer ?
#
loop_
_entity_poly.entity_id
_entity_poly.type
_entity_poly.pdbx_seq_one_letter_code
_entity_poly.pdbx_strand_id
1 'polypeptide(L)'
;MHKGVRLSTRDMALEKGRNLFKKISEPLVSKLEGTNPATLTWLTLPTGLAAAWLMMEAGTGQEGALMFLGAAFLMASAMALDGLDGNLARATGKVTRWGDYLDHTLDRVLDVVWILALGYNMVWFGHIELAWVAAMLTMFGSYLGTQAQAVAGSRNYGGFSRADRMVLTFVALLGTAVMAYLGSEPWGEWNDIEMNPISLIIAISGVGGIYTFVVRFFKARADLQALDKSKPLSTPKGTDKSDD
;
A
#
# COMPACT_ATOMS: atom_id res chain seq x y z
N MET A 1 -34.28 14.79 6.43
CA MET A 1 -33.71 14.08 7.61
C MET A 1 -32.41 13.40 7.18
N HIS A 2 -31.24 14.06 7.42
CA HIS A 2 -29.93 13.46 7.18
C HIS A 2 -29.66 12.44 8.27
N LYS A 3 -29.66 11.14 7.94
CA LYS A 3 -29.12 10.11 8.84
C LYS A 3 -27.59 10.33 8.93
N GLY A 4 -27.14 10.83 10.09
CA GLY A 4 -25.72 10.92 10.40
C GLY A 4 -25.11 9.51 10.39
N VAL A 5 -24.27 9.24 9.39
CA VAL A 5 -23.44 8.02 9.36
C VAL A 5 -22.48 8.10 10.54
N ARG A 6 -22.63 7.23 11.54
CA ARG A 6 -21.64 7.08 12.61
C ARG A 6 -20.37 6.52 11.98
N LEU A 7 -19.32 7.34 11.90
CA LEU A 7 -17.99 6.89 11.51
C LEU A 7 -17.50 5.82 12.50
N SER A 8 -16.87 4.76 11.99
CA SER A 8 -16.26 3.75 12.85
C SER A 8 -15.05 4.35 13.59
N THR A 9 -14.64 3.78 14.73
CA THR A 9 -13.42 4.20 15.45
C THR A 9 -12.18 4.18 14.56
N ARG A 10 -12.11 3.26 13.60
CA ARG A 10 -11.05 3.17 12.59
C ARG A 10 -11.08 4.36 11.62
N ASP A 11 -12.27 4.76 11.15
CA ASP A 11 -12.43 5.91 10.25
C ASP A 11 -12.01 7.21 10.93
N MET A 12 -12.35 7.37 12.22
CA MET A 12 -11.95 8.53 13.03
C MET A 12 -10.43 8.58 13.27
N ALA A 13 -9.76 7.45 13.48
CA ALA A 13 -8.32 7.40 13.66
C ALA A 13 -7.57 7.75 12.36
N LEU A 14 -8.03 7.22 11.22
CA LEU A 14 -7.49 7.54 9.90
C LEU A 14 -7.70 9.00 9.51
N GLU A 15 -8.83 9.59 9.89
CA GLU A 15 -9.13 11.00 9.66
C GLU A 15 -8.25 11.90 10.52
N LYS A 16 -8.03 11.57 11.79
CA LYS A 16 -7.09 12.27 12.67
C LYS A 16 -5.65 12.22 12.12
N GLY A 17 -5.20 11.05 11.67
CA GLY A 17 -3.89 10.88 11.04
C GLY A 17 -3.72 11.74 9.79
N ARG A 18 -4.73 11.77 8.93
CA ARG A 18 -4.75 12.61 7.72
C ARG A 18 -4.71 14.10 8.04
N ASN A 19 -5.47 14.54 9.04
CA ASN A 19 -5.51 15.94 9.47
C ASN A 19 -4.19 16.36 10.13
N LEU A 20 -3.56 15.49 10.90
CA LEU A 20 -2.24 15.72 11.48
C LEU A 20 -1.17 15.84 10.39
N PHE A 21 -1.14 14.89 9.45
CA PHE A 21 -0.21 14.93 8.32
C PHE A 21 -0.39 16.19 7.48
N LYS A 22 -1.64 16.61 7.23
CA LYS A 22 -1.95 17.85 6.51
C LYS A 22 -1.35 19.06 7.23
N LYS A 23 -1.55 19.19 8.55
CA LYS A 23 -0.99 20.29 9.33
C LYS A 23 0.54 20.33 9.33
N ILE A 24 1.18 19.15 9.41
CA ILE A 24 2.64 19.03 9.39
C ILE A 24 3.18 19.35 7.99
N SER A 25 2.46 18.97 6.93
CA SER A 25 2.88 19.18 5.55
C SER A 25 2.61 20.59 5.02
N GLU A 26 1.67 21.35 5.59
CA GLU A 26 1.32 22.71 5.13
C GLU A 26 2.55 23.65 4.94
N PRO A 27 3.48 23.80 5.91
CA PRO A 27 4.63 24.68 5.73
C PRO A 27 5.61 24.19 4.67
N LEU A 28 5.63 22.87 4.38
CA LEU A 28 6.45 22.29 3.33
C LEU A 28 5.79 22.48 1.97
N VAL A 29 4.48 22.28 1.89
CA VAL A 29 3.67 22.52 0.68
C VAL A 29 3.81 23.96 0.22
N SER A 30 3.75 24.95 1.13
CA SER A 30 3.90 26.37 0.77
C SER A 30 5.29 26.69 0.17
N LYS A 31 6.35 26.03 0.64
CA LYS A 31 7.69 26.18 0.06
C LYS A 31 7.84 25.52 -1.32
N LEU A 32 7.01 24.53 -1.61
CA LEU A 32 7.04 23.72 -2.82
C LEU A 32 6.01 24.14 -3.88
N GLU A 33 5.25 25.24 -3.69
CA GLU A 33 4.20 25.69 -4.61
C GLU A 33 4.66 25.88 -6.06
N GLY A 34 5.95 26.24 -6.25
CA GLY A 34 6.58 26.35 -7.57
C GLY A 34 6.94 25.01 -8.22
N THR A 35 6.91 23.90 -7.45
CA THR A 35 7.32 22.57 -7.92
C THR A 35 6.17 21.85 -8.61
N ASN A 36 6.49 21.04 -9.62
CA ASN A 36 5.49 20.16 -10.22
C ASN A 36 5.22 18.96 -9.27
N PRO A 37 3.96 18.71 -8.85
CA PRO A 37 3.63 17.58 -7.99
C PRO A 37 4.15 16.24 -8.50
N ALA A 38 4.09 16.00 -9.83
CA ALA A 38 4.61 14.77 -10.45
C ALA A 38 6.11 14.54 -10.20
N THR A 39 6.89 15.59 -9.93
CA THR A 39 8.31 15.43 -9.57
C THR A 39 8.46 14.75 -8.22
N LEU A 40 7.60 15.08 -7.24
CA LEU A 40 7.59 14.41 -5.94
C LEU A 40 7.18 12.95 -6.08
N THR A 41 6.13 12.68 -6.87
CA THR A 41 5.69 11.32 -7.18
C THR A 41 6.84 10.50 -7.80
N TRP A 42 7.59 11.06 -8.77
CA TRP A 42 8.74 10.37 -9.34
C TRP A 42 9.88 10.15 -8.34
N LEU A 43 10.08 11.02 -7.36
CA LEU A 43 11.11 10.87 -6.34
C LEU A 43 10.77 9.75 -5.33
N THR A 44 9.49 9.35 -5.21
CA THR A 44 9.13 8.20 -4.36
C THR A 44 9.78 6.92 -4.84
N LEU A 45 9.91 6.74 -6.16
CA LEU A 45 10.46 5.51 -6.74
C LEU A 45 11.93 5.27 -6.37
N PRO A 46 12.89 6.15 -6.68
CA PRO A 46 14.29 5.91 -6.29
C PRO A 46 14.47 5.85 -4.77
N THR A 47 13.72 6.64 -4.00
CA THR A 47 13.75 6.59 -2.54
C THR A 47 13.25 5.25 -2.02
N GLY A 48 12.14 4.74 -2.55
CA GLY A 48 11.57 3.44 -2.19
C GLY A 48 12.44 2.26 -2.64
N LEU A 49 13.11 2.36 -3.81
CA LEU A 49 14.06 1.35 -4.28
C LEU A 49 15.33 1.32 -3.41
N ALA A 50 15.83 2.48 -2.97
CA ALA A 50 16.94 2.54 -2.02
C ALA A 50 16.58 1.89 -0.67
N ALA A 51 15.35 2.12 -0.18
CA ALA A 51 14.84 1.41 1.00
C ALA A 51 14.83 -0.10 0.79
N ALA A 52 14.33 -0.57 -0.36
CA ALA A 52 14.29 -1.99 -0.72
C ALA A 52 15.68 -2.62 -0.76
N TRP A 53 16.65 -1.92 -1.33
CA TRP A 53 18.04 -2.39 -1.36
C TRP A 53 18.60 -2.57 0.06
N LEU A 54 18.41 -1.60 0.96
CA LEU A 54 18.81 -1.74 2.35
C LEU A 54 18.08 -2.89 3.06
N MET A 55 16.77 -3.09 2.80
CA MET A 55 16.02 -4.24 3.34
C MET A 55 16.60 -5.57 2.90
N MET A 56 17.04 -5.67 1.65
CA MET A 56 17.56 -6.91 1.06
C MET A 56 18.96 -7.26 1.60
N GLU A 57 19.83 -6.27 1.74
CA GLU A 57 21.24 -6.44 2.10
C GLU A 57 21.51 -6.41 3.62
N ALA A 58 20.51 -6.02 4.43
CA ALA A 58 20.70 -5.86 5.87
C ALA A 58 21.01 -7.19 6.56
N GLY A 59 22.18 -7.28 7.21
CA GLY A 59 22.64 -8.42 7.99
C GLY A 59 22.32 -8.31 9.48
N THR A 60 23.18 -8.89 10.29
CA THR A 60 23.16 -8.83 11.77
C THR A 60 24.14 -7.81 12.33
N GLY A 61 24.12 -7.61 13.63
CA GLY A 61 25.03 -6.70 14.34
C GLY A 61 24.70 -5.23 14.11
N GLN A 62 25.63 -4.37 14.44
CA GLN A 62 25.45 -2.92 14.38
C GLN A 62 25.24 -2.42 12.93
N GLU A 63 25.94 -2.98 11.97
CA GLU A 63 25.82 -2.61 10.56
C GLU A 63 24.42 -2.99 10.02
N GLY A 64 23.96 -4.22 10.27
CA GLY A 64 22.63 -4.65 9.90
C GLY A 64 21.51 -3.80 10.54
N ALA A 65 21.69 -3.44 11.81
CA ALA A 65 20.78 -2.54 12.53
C ALA A 65 20.69 -1.16 11.86
N LEU A 66 21.83 -0.57 11.49
CA LEU A 66 21.89 0.72 10.80
C LEU A 66 21.24 0.64 9.40
N MET A 67 21.42 -0.47 8.68
CA MET A 67 20.76 -0.67 7.38
C MET A 67 19.24 -0.75 7.53
N PHE A 68 18.70 -1.49 8.51
CA PHE A 68 17.26 -1.53 8.77
C PHE A 68 16.70 -0.18 9.21
N LEU A 69 17.42 0.60 10.04
CA LEU A 69 17.02 1.96 10.40
C LEU A 69 17.02 2.88 9.17
N GLY A 70 18.04 2.76 8.31
CA GLY A 70 18.11 3.47 7.04
C GLY A 70 16.97 3.11 6.11
N ALA A 71 16.64 1.81 6.00
CA ALA A 71 15.50 1.31 5.23
C ALA A 71 14.17 1.88 5.76
N ALA A 72 13.97 1.88 7.07
CA ALA A 72 12.78 2.45 7.71
C ALA A 72 12.68 3.96 7.43
N PHE A 73 13.78 4.69 7.54
CA PHE A 73 13.83 6.12 7.24
C PHE A 73 13.51 6.43 5.76
N LEU A 74 14.12 5.70 4.82
CA LEU A 74 13.87 5.88 3.39
C LEU A 74 12.44 5.48 3.00
N MET A 75 11.92 4.39 3.57
CA MET A 75 10.53 3.98 3.38
C MET A 75 9.56 5.07 3.88
N ALA A 76 9.77 5.59 5.10
CA ALA A 76 8.97 6.69 5.63
C ALA A 76 9.09 7.97 4.78
N SER A 77 10.28 8.25 4.24
CA SER A 77 10.51 9.38 3.33
C SER A 77 9.76 9.21 2.01
N ALA A 78 9.77 8.02 1.41
CA ALA A 78 8.99 7.72 0.20
C ALA A 78 7.49 7.90 0.46
N MET A 79 6.95 7.40 1.57
CA MET A 79 5.56 7.59 1.97
C MET A 79 5.22 9.07 2.24
N ALA A 80 6.15 9.85 2.78
CA ALA A 80 5.97 11.28 3.01
C ALA A 80 5.92 12.06 1.68
N LEU A 81 6.80 11.72 0.72
CA LEU A 81 6.80 12.30 -0.63
C LEU A 81 5.48 12.04 -1.35
N ASP A 82 4.98 10.80 -1.28
CA ASP A 82 3.69 10.35 -1.78
C ASP A 82 2.52 11.17 -1.20
N GLY A 83 2.49 11.34 0.12
CA GLY A 83 1.46 12.18 0.76
C GLY A 83 1.59 13.68 0.43
N LEU A 84 2.82 14.16 0.19
CA LEU A 84 3.09 15.56 -0.14
C LEU A 84 2.66 15.93 -1.55
N ASP A 85 2.86 15.07 -2.56
CA ASP A 85 2.50 15.36 -3.95
C ASP A 85 1.00 15.57 -4.12
N GLY A 86 0.17 14.73 -3.52
CA GLY A 86 -1.27 14.89 -3.50
C GLY A 86 -1.74 16.14 -2.74
N ASN A 87 -1.08 16.53 -1.64
CA ASN A 87 -1.37 17.77 -0.93
C ASN A 87 -0.96 18.99 -1.76
N LEU A 88 0.21 18.95 -2.38
CA LEU A 88 0.71 20.01 -3.27
C LEU A 88 -0.19 20.18 -4.50
N ALA A 89 -0.59 19.07 -5.15
CA ALA A 89 -1.48 19.12 -6.32
C ALA A 89 -2.83 19.78 -5.98
N ARG A 90 -3.41 19.46 -4.84
CA ARG A 90 -4.65 20.07 -4.37
C ARG A 90 -4.47 21.54 -3.99
N ALA A 91 -3.40 21.90 -3.30
CA ALA A 91 -3.12 23.28 -2.89
C ALA A 91 -2.87 24.20 -4.07
N THR A 92 -2.21 23.71 -5.13
CA THR A 92 -1.84 24.50 -6.32
C THR A 92 -2.84 24.39 -7.48
N GLY A 93 -3.92 23.60 -7.33
CA GLY A 93 -4.89 23.35 -8.41
C GLY A 93 -4.32 22.52 -9.58
N LYS A 94 -3.19 21.84 -9.40
CA LYS A 94 -2.51 21.05 -10.44
C LYS A 94 -2.88 19.55 -10.39
N VAL A 95 -4.10 19.24 -9.97
CA VAL A 95 -4.59 17.84 -9.97
C VAL A 95 -4.80 17.37 -11.41
N THR A 96 -4.22 16.23 -11.79
CA THR A 96 -4.34 15.67 -13.14
C THR A 96 -4.65 14.17 -13.09
N ARG A 97 -5.33 13.65 -14.11
CA ARG A 97 -5.58 12.19 -14.26
C ARG A 97 -4.28 11.41 -14.40
N TRP A 98 -3.27 12.00 -15.03
CA TRP A 98 -1.94 11.40 -15.14
C TRP A 98 -1.24 11.29 -13.78
N GLY A 99 -1.32 12.34 -12.95
CA GLY A 99 -0.76 12.31 -11.60
C GLY A 99 -1.40 11.24 -10.74
N ASP A 100 -2.73 11.12 -10.75
CA ASP A 100 -3.47 10.07 -10.02
C ASP A 100 -3.10 8.65 -10.51
N TYR A 101 -2.96 8.46 -11.82
CA TYR A 101 -2.52 7.19 -12.39
C TYR A 101 -1.08 6.84 -12.00
N LEU A 102 -0.17 7.82 -12.08
CA LEU A 102 1.25 7.64 -11.75
C LEU A 102 1.43 7.28 -10.27
N ASP A 103 0.81 8.05 -9.37
CA ASP A 103 0.79 7.82 -7.93
C ASP A 103 0.35 6.38 -7.61
N HIS A 104 -0.81 5.98 -8.06
CA HIS A 104 -1.31 4.63 -7.84
C HIS A 104 -0.44 3.52 -8.47
N THR A 105 0.24 3.79 -9.58
CA THR A 105 1.13 2.83 -10.23
C THR A 105 2.39 2.64 -9.41
N LEU A 106 3.06 3.72 -9.02
CA LEU A 106 4.30 3.66 -8.25
C LEU A 106 4.06 3.05 -6.85
N ASP A 107 2.92 3.35 -6.26
CA ASP A 107 2.46 2.72 -5.04
C ASP A 107 2.44 1.19 -5.13
N ARG A 108 1.87 0.66 -6.22
CA ARG A 108 1.79 -0.80 -6.41
C ARG A 108 3.16 -1.42 -6.67
N VAL A 109 4.00 -0.74 -7.43
CA VAL A 109 5.38 -1.17 -7.65
C VAL A 109 6.14 -1.27 -6.33
N LEU A 110 6.11 -0.22 -5.51
CA LEU A 110 6.80 -0.21 -4.23
C LEU A 110 6.23 -1.21 -3.22
N ASP A 111 4.91 -1.41 -3.19
CA ASP A 111 4.27 -2.43 -2.36
C ASP A 111 4.83 -3.84 -2.62
N VAL A 112 5.01 -4.19 -3.90
CA VAL A 112 5.57 -5.48 -4.31
C VAL A 112 7.07 -5.54 -4.01
N VAL A 113 7.80 -4.49 -4.40
CA VAL A 113 9.27 -4.44 -4.26
C VAL A 113 9.69 -4.57 -2.80
N TRP A 114 9.01 -3.91 -1.86
CA TRP A 114 9.35 -4.02 -0.44
C TRP A 114 9.10 -5.42 0.14
N ILE A 115 7.98 -6.05 -0.22
CA ILE A 115 7.71 -7.44 0.20
C ILE A 115 8.80 -8.38 -0.35
N LEU A 116 9.15 -8.22 -1.64
CA LEU A 116 10.18 -9.06 -2.27
C LEU A 116 11.57 -8.80 -1.70
N ALA A 117 11.94 -7.54 -1.43
CA ALA A 117 13.22 -7.19 -0.82
C ALA A 117 13.41 -7.86 0.54
N LEU A 118 12.36 -7.87 1.38
CA LEU A 118 12.36 -8.60 2.65
C LEU A 118 12.46 -10.12 2.44
N GLY A 119 11.82 -10.64 1.39
CA GLY A 119 11.88 -12.05 1.03
C GLY A 119 13.24 -12.50 0.52
N TYR A 120 13.96 -11.63 -0.20
CA TYR A 120 15.31 -11.86 -0.69
C TYR A 120 16.39 -11.72 0.39
N ASN A 121 16.06 -11.19 1.56
CA ASN A 121 17.01 -11.11 2.66
C ASN A 121 17.30 -12.50 3.21
N MET A 122 18.47 -13.06 2.82
CA MET A 122 18.88 -14.43 3.14
C MET A 122 19.26 -14.60 4.62
N VAL A 123 19.50 -13.52 5.34
CA VAL A 123 19.88 -13.55 6.76
C VAL A 123 18.65 -13.64 7.67
N TRP A 124 17.57 -12.96 7.30
CA TRP A 124 16.40 -12.82 8.16
C TRP A 124 15.16 -13.60 7.69
N PHE A 125 15.14 -14.06 6.44
CA PHE A 125 13.99 -14.81 5.94
C PHE A 125 14.37 -15.92 4.93
N GLY A 126 14.96 -15.59 3.78
CA GLY A 126 15.48 -16.56 2.82
C GLY A 126 14.44 -17.36 2.02
N HIS A 127 13.14 -17.15 2.24
CA HIS A 127 12.05 -17.88 1.56
C HIS A 127 11.35 -16.98 0.53
N ILE A 128 12.05 -16.73 -0.57
CA ILE A 128 11.59 -15.80 -1.62
C ILE A 128 10.26 -16.21 -2.25
N GLU A 129 9.98 -17.50 -2.36
CA GLU A 129 8.74 -18.05 -2.89
C GLU A 129 7.52 -17.61 -2.06
N LEU A 130 7.65 -17.56 -0.72
CA LEU A 130 6.58 -17.10 0.15
C LEU A 130 6.37 -15.57 0.02
N ALA A 131 7.44 -14.83 -0.17
CA ALA A 131 7.35 -13.39 -0.44
C ALA A 131 6.66 -13.11 -1.78
N TRP A 132 6.95 -13.90 -2.82
CA TRP A 132 6.22 -13.81 -4.10
C TRP A 132 4.73 -14.09 -3.92
N VAL A 133 4.37 -15.14 -3.18
CA VAL A 133 2.95 -15.44 -2.89
C VAL A 133 2.30 -14.27 -2.14
N ALA A 134 2.95 -13.74 -1.10
CA ALA A 134 2.44 -12.60 -0.33
C ALA A 134 2.27 -11.34 -1.20
N ALA A 135 3.24 -11.06 -2.08
CA ALA A 135 3.18 -9.93 -3.01
C ALA A 135 2.03 -10.08 -4.02
N MET A 136 1.86 -11.26 -4.62
CA MET A 136 0.76 -11.56 -5.54
C MET A 136 -0.60 -11.40 -4.85
N LEU A 137 -0.79 -11.96 -3.67
CA LEU A 137 -2.05 -11.87 -2.91
C LEU A 137 -2.37 -10.41 -2.55
N THR A 138 -1.35 -9.63 -2.19
CA THR A 138 -1.47 -8.19 -1.94
C THR A 138 -1.91 -7.44 -3.21
N MET A 139 -1.32 -7.77 -4.37
CA MET A 139 -1.69 -7.18 -5.66
C MET A 139 -3.10 -7.54 -6.09
N PHE A 140 -3.52 -8.80 -5.94
CA PHE A 140 -4.90 -9.21 -6.25
C PHE A 140 -5.92 -8.50 -5.37
N GLY A 141 -5.64 -8.35 -4.07
CA GLY A 141 -6.47 -7.55 -3.18
C GLY A 141 -6.62 -6.10 -3.65
N SER A 142 -5.54 -5.48 -4.12
CA SER A 142 -5.55 -4.12 -4.68
C SER A 142 -6.28 -4.04 -6.02
N TYR A 143 -6.03 -5.01 -6.91
CA TYR A 143 -6.67 -5.11 -8.23
C TYR A 143 -8.18 -5.11 -8.13
N LEU A 144 -8.78 -5.88 -7.21
CA LEU A 144 -10.24 -5.91 -7.04
C LEU A 144 -10.82 -4.54 -6.68
N GLY A 145 -10.09 -3.71 -5.94
CA GLY A 145 -10.51 -2.32 -5.67
C GLY A 145 -10.57 -1.47 -6.93
N THR A 146 -9.56 -1.57 -7.78
CA THR A 146 -9.48 -0.86 -9.07
C THR A 146 -10.49 -1.40 -10.06
N GLN A 147 -10.69 -2.73 -10.12
CA GLN A 147 -11.67 -3.37 -10.98
C GLN A 147 -13.11 -2.94 -10.61
N ALA A 148 -13.44 -2.90 -9.32
CA ALA A 148 -14.73 -2.39 -8.86
C ALA A 148 -14.95 -0.93 -9.28
N GLN A 149 -13.91 -0.09 -9.23
CA GLN A 149 -13.99 1.29 -9.70
C GLN A 149 -14.22 1.38 -11.22
N ALA A 150 -13.56 0.54 -12.01
CA ALA A 150 -13.71 0.54 -13.46
C ALA A 150 -15.14 0.15 -13.88
N VAL A 151 -15.78 -0.80 -13.17
CA VAL A 151 -17.12 -1.31 -13.51
C VAL A 151 -18.24 -0.47 -12.88
N ALA A 152 -18.08 -0.04 -11.62
CA ALA A 152 -19.15 0.62 -10.86
C ALA A 152 -18.95 2.14 -10.70
N GLY A 153 -17.82 2.70 -11.16
CA GLY A 153 -17.47 4.12 -10.97
C GLY A 153 -17.10 4.49 -9.51
N SER A 154 -17.17 3.54 -8.57
CA SER A 154 -16.83 3.74 -7.16
C SER A 154 -15.79 2.74 -6.69
N ARG A 155 -14.79 3.22 -5.93
CA ARG A 155 -13.71 2.38 -5.42
C ARG A 155 -14.10 1.67 -4.13
N ASN A 156 -13.80 0.38 -4.07
CA ASN A 156 -14.01 -0.43 -2.87
C ASN A 156 -12.76 -0.41 -1.98
N TYR A 157 -12.88 0.17 -0.77
CA TYR A 157 -11.79 0.33 0.19
C TYR A 157 -11.79 -0.69 1.35
N GLY A 158 -12.60 -1.75 1.28
CA GLY A 158 -12.65 -2.78 2.33
C GLY A 158 -11.36 -3.58 2.45
N GLY A 159 -11.17 -4.24 3.60
CA GLY A 159 -10.08 -5.18 3.87
C GLY A 159 -8.87 -4.59 4.60
N PHE A 160 -7.74 -5.29 4.55
CA PHE A 160 -6.44 -4.88 5.07
C PHE A 160 -5.81 -3.87 4.12
N SER A 161 -5.69 -2.61 4.58
CA SER A 161 -5.30 -1.52 3.70
C SER A 161 -3.78 -1.45 3.48
N ARG A 162 -3.36 -0.70 2.44
CA ARG A 162 -1.95 -0.34 2.24
C ARG A 162 -1.37 0.36 3.46
N ALA A 163 -2.09 1.30 4.04
CA ALA A 163 -1.62 2.04 5.22
C ALA A 163 -1.36 1.12 6.41
N ASP A 164 -2.24 0.15 6.69
CA ASP A 164 -2.04 -0.84 7.76
C ASP A 164 -0.74 -1.63 7.52
N ARG A 165 -0.53 -2.11 6.29
CA ARG A 165 0.68 -2.86 5.91
C ARG A 165 1.94 -2.03 6.05
N MET A 166 1.93 -0.77 5.57
CA MET A 166 3.09 0.12 5.65
C MET A 166 3.51 0.41 7.09
N VAL A 167 2.54 0.68 7.98
CA VAL A 167 2.82 0.89 9.40
C VAL A 167 3.42 -0.37 10.02
N LEU A 168 2.86 -1.56 9.74
CA LEU A 168 3.39 -2.81 10.27
C LEU A 168 4.77 -3.15 9.68
N THR A 169 5.03 -2.87 8.40
CA THR A 169 6.36 -3.03 7.80
C THR A 169 7.37 -2.11 8.48
N PHE A 170 7.02 -0.85 8.72
CA PHE A 170 7.87 0.09 9.43
C PHE A 170 8.20 -0.41 10.84
N VAL A 171 7.21 -0.89 11.58
CA VAL A 171 7.42 -1.49 12.92
C VAL A 171 8.29 -2.75 12.84
N ALA A 172 8.09 -3.60 11.82
CA ALA A 172 8.91 -4.78 11.61
C ALA A 172 10.38 -4.42 11.34
N LEU A 173 10.65 -3.40 10.52
CA LEU A 173 12.03 -2.92 10.26
C LEU A 173 12.69 -2.42 11.54
N LEU A 174 11.99 -1.64 12.37
CA LEU A 174 12.52 -1.18 13.66
C LEU A 174 12.76 -2.34 14.62
N GLY A 175 11.82 -3.31 14.70
CA GLY A 175 11.97 -4.51 15.52
C GLY A 175 13.17 -5.36 15.09
N THR A 176 13.35 -5.53 13.78
CA THR A 176 14.51 -6.27 13.24
C THR A 176 15.82 -5.50 13.48
N ALA A 177 15.82 -4.17 13.38
CA ALA A 177 16.99 -3.37 13.72
C ALA A 177 17.43 -3.57 15.18
N VAL A 178 16.47 -3.64 16.10
CA VAL A 178 16.76 -3.92 17.53
C VAL A 178 17.30 -5.34 17.70
N MET A 179 16.68 -6.34 17.07
CA MET A 179 17.17 -7.72 17.12
C MET A 179 18.58 -7.84 16.54
N ALA A 180 18.84 -7.22 15.39
CA ALA A 180 20.17 -7.21 14.76
C ALA A 180 21.22 -6.58 15.69
N TYR A 181 20.91 -5.44 16.31
CA TYR A 181 21.83 -4.74 17.22
C TYR A 181 22.16 -5.54 18.48
N LEU A 182 21.13 -6.18 19.06
CA LEU A 182 21.28 -6.97 20.29
C LEU A 182 21.83 -8.38 20.04
N GLY A 183 21.93 -8.84 18.78
CA GLY A 183 22.28 -10.22 18.45
C GLY A 183 21.22 -11.21 18.96
N SER A 184 19.95 -10.80 18.96
CA SER A 184 18.86 -11.63 19.49
C SER A 184 18.55 -12.79 18.56
N GLU A 185 18.37 -13.98 19.12
CA GLU A 185 17.91 -15.17 18.41
C GLU A 185 16.45 -15.01 17.95
N PRO A 186 16.04 -15.71 16.87
CA PRO A 186 14.64 -15.82 16.48
C PRO A 186 13.75 -16.30 17.64
N TRP A 187 12.47 -15.92 17.62
CA TRP A 187 11.50 -16.30 18.67
C TRP A 187 11.11 -17.76 18.64
N GLY A 188 11.48 -18.49 17.59
CA GLY A 188 11.19 -19.89 17.32
C GLY A 188 11.33 -20.19 15.84
N GLU A 189 10.97 -21.41 15.47
CA GLU A 189 11.01 -21.91 14.10
C GLU A 189 9.73 -22.66 13.77
N TRP A 190 9.23 -22.53 12.55
CA TRP A 190 8.10 -23.28 12.03
C TRP A 190 8.33 -23.65 10.57
N ASN A 191 8.42 -24.95 10.27
CA ASN A 191 8.72 -25.47 8.92
C ASN A 191 9.95 -24.80 8.27
N ASP A 192 11.07 -24.82 8.96
CA ASP A 192 12.34 -24.21 8.53
C ASP A 192 12.29 -22.66 8.36
N ILE A 193 11.21 -22.02 8.82
CA ILE A 193 11.07 -20.57 8.79
C ILE A 193 11.33 -20.02 10.19
N GLU A 194 12.37 -19.23 10.34
CA GLU A 194 12.66 -18.52 11.59
C GLU A 194 11.61 -17.44 11.87
N MET A 195 11.06 -17.47 13.08
CA MET A 195 10.03 -16.52 13.52
C MET A 195 10.69 -15.25 14.03
N ASN A 196 10.59 -14.19 13.24
CA ASN A 196 11.13 -12.86 13.51
C ASN A 196 10.17 -11.78 12.91
N PRO A 197 10.43 -10.48 13.10
CA PRO A 197 9.52 -9.45 12.56
C PRO A 197 9.38 -9.48 11.03
N ILE A 198 10.40 -9.93 10.29
CA ILE A 198 10.36 -10.00 8.80
C ILE A 198 9.44 -11.16 8.36
N SER A 199 9.60 -12.37 8.93
CA SER A 199 8.72 -13.50 8.62
C SER A 199 7.26 -13.17 8.96
N LEU A 200 7.05 -12.49 10.09
CA LEU A 200 5.72 -12.08 10.53
C LEU A 200 5.06 -11.08 9.57
N ILE A 201 5.76 -10.04 9.12
CA ILE A 201 5.16 -9.06 8.19
C ILE A 201 4.88 -9.65 6.80
N ILE A 202 5.71 -10.58 6.32
CA ILE A 202 5.46 -11.30 5.07
C ILE A 202 4.19 -12.17 5.22
N ALA A 203 4.06 -12.92 6.31
CA ALA A 203 2.86 -13.72 6.59
C ALA A 203 1.61 -12.84 6.72
N ILE A 204 1.67 -11.73 7.47
CA ILE A 204 0.57 -10.77 7.60
C ILE A 204 0.19 -10.17 6.25
N SER A 205 1.16 -9.86 5.39
CA SER A 205 0.90 -9.32 4.04
C SER A 205 0.17 -10.34 3.16
N GLY A 206 0.57 -11.61 3.20
CA GLY A 206 -0.09 -12.69 2.47
C GLY A 206 -1.53 -12.95 2.96
N VAL A 207 -1.70 -13.18 4.27
CA VAL A 207 -3.02 -13.41 4.88
C VAL A 207 -3.93 -12.18 4.72
N GLY A 208 -3.40 -10.98 4.94
CA GLY A 208 -4.10 -9.71 4.73
C GLY A 208 -4.51 -9.50 3.27
N GLY A 209 -3.68 -9.97 2.32
CA GLY A 209 -3.98 -9.99 0.89
C GLY A 209 -5.20 -10.88 0.58
N ILE A 210 -5.21 -12.13 1.08
CA ILE A 210 -6.35 -13.06 0.93
C ILE A 210 -7.62 -12.44 1.55
N TYR A 211 -7.52 -11.97 2.79
CA TYR A 211 -8.65 -11.33 3.48
C TYR A 211 -9.22 -10.16 2.66
N THR A 212 -8.33 -9.31 2.14
CA THR A 212 -8.73 -8.17 1.32
C THR A 212 -9.40 -8.60 0.02
N PHE A 213 -8.85 -9.63 -0.64
CA PHE A 213 -9.44 -10.20 -1.85
C PHE A 213 -10.88 -10.68 -1.59
N VAL A 214 -11.07 -11.51 -0.56
CA VAL A 214 -12.38 -12.07 -0.22
C VAL A 214 -13.39 -10.97 0.12
N VAL A 215 -13.02 -10.03 1.01
CA VAL A 215 -13.89 -8.93 1.42
C VAL A 215 -14.29 -8.06 0.23
N ARG A 216 -13.34 -7.69 -0.63
CA ARG A 216 -13.62 -6.85 -1.80
C ARG A 216 -14.44 -7.56 -2.84
N PHE A 217 -14.21 -8.86 -3.06
CA PHE A 217 -14.99 -9.66 -4.00
C PHE A 217 -16.48 -9.71 -3.63
N PHE A 218 -16.79 -10.07 -2.38
CA PHE A 218 -18.19 -10.17 -1.95
C PHE A 218 -18.87 -8.80 -1.86
N LYS A 219 -18.15 -7.77 -1.43
CA LYS A 219 -18.68 -6.41 -1.42
C LYS A 219 -18.95 -5.90 -2.83
N ALA A 220 -18.01 -6.07 -3.76
CA ALA A 220 -18.21 -5.67 -5.16
C ALA A 220 -19.42 -6.40 -5.78
N ARG A 221 -19.59 -7.71 -5.51
CA ARG A 221 -20.76 -8.47 -5.96
C ARG A 221 -22.07 -7.83 -5.48
N ALA A 222 -22.15 -7.49 -4.19
CA ALA A 222 -23.35 -6.89 -3.61
C ALA A 222 -23.64 -5.50 -4.21
N ASP A 223 -22.61 -4.66 -4.33
CA ASP A 223 -22.71 -3.29 -4.84
C ASP A 223 -23.12 -3.29 -6.35
N LEU A 224 -22.53 -4.18 -7.16
CA LEU A 224 -22.82 -4.30 -8.58
C LEU A 224 -24.24 -4.85 -8.81
N GLN A 225 -24.67 -5.87 -8.06
CA GLN A 225 -26.05 -6.37 -8.15
C GLN A 225 -27.09 -5.32 -7.77
N ALA A 226 -26.79 -4.47 -6.79
CA ALA A 226 -27.64 -3.33 -6.42
C ALA A 226 -27.66 -2.27 -7.53
N LEU A 227 -26.52 -2.01 -8.16
CA LEU A 227 -26.40 -1.08 -9.28
C LEU A 227 -27.20 -1.57 -10.50
N ASP A 228 -27.10 -2.84 -10.87
CA ASP A 228 -27.86 -3.44 -12.00
C ASP A 228 -29.38 -3.34 -11.79
N LYS A 229 -29.85 -3.51 -10.55
CA LYS A 229 -31.26 -3.32 -10.22
C LYS A 229 -31.72 -1.87 -10.35
N SER A 230 -30.85 -0.91 -10.01
CA SER A 230 -31.19 0.52 -10.05
C SER A 230 -30.95 1.19 -11.42
N LYS A 231 -29.95 0.69 -12.15
CA LYS A 231 -29.54 1.18 -13.48
C LYS A 231 -29.15 -0.01 -14.36
N PRO A 232 -30.11 -0.75 -14.93
CA PRO A 232 -29.82 -1.87 -15.81
C PRO A 232 -28.95 -1.44 -16.99
N LEU A 233 -27.99 -2.29 -17.39
CA LEU A 233 -27.23 -2.06 -18.61
C LEU A 233 -28.18 -2.04 -19.80
N SER A 234 -28.09 -1.04 -20.66
CA SER A 234 -28.83 -1.02 -21.93
C SER A 234 -28.34 -2.17 -22.78
N THR A 235 -29.19 -3.13 -23.07
CA THR A 235 -28.92 -4.16 -24.09
C THR A 235 -28.68 -3.43 -25.42
N PRO A 236 -27.58 -3.70 -26.16
CA PRO A 236 -27.45 -3.18 -27.50
C PRO A 236 -28.69 -3.59 -28.28
N LYS A 237 -29.45 -2.63 -28.86
CA LYS A 237 -30.54 -2.95 -29.79
C LYS A 237 -29.92 -3.84 -30.84
N GLY A 238 -30.37 -5.09 -30.89
CA GLY A 238 -30.01 -5.99 -31.99
C GLY A 238 -30.25 -5.23 -33.28
N THR A 239 -29.30 -5.25 -34.19
CA THR A 239 -29.52 -4.90 -35.58
C THR A 239 -30.63 -5.83 -36.05
N ASP A 240 -31.83 -5.30 -36.11
CA ASP A 240 -32.94 -5.92 -36.81
C ASP A 240 -32.45 -6.10 -38.26
N LYS A 241 -32.06 -7.32 -38.60
CA LYS A 241 -31.93 -7.73 -39.98
C LYS A 241 -33.36 -7.87 -40.46
N SER A 242 -33.92 -6.76 -40.95
CA SER A 242 -35.04 -6.86 -41.87
C SER A 242 -34.50 -7.53 -43.12
N ASP A 243 -34.87 -8.79 -43.29
CA ASP A 243 -34.80 -9.51 -44.55
C ASP A 243 -35.57 -8.70 -45.58
N ASP A 244 -34.92 -8.37 -46.69
CA ASP A 244 -35.45 -8.24 -48.03
C ASP A 244 -34.55 -9.00 -48.99
#